data_6ba4f5585dd74575dbbf66ee65f7cc00
#
_entry.id   6ba4f5585dd74575dbbf66ee65f7cc00
#
_cell.length_a   1.000
_cell.length_b   1.000
_cell.length_c   1.000
_cell.angle_alpha   90.00
_cell.angle_beta   90.00
_cell.angle_gamma   90.00
#
_symmetry.space_group_name_H-M   'P 1'
#
loop_
_entity.id
_entity.type
_entity.pdbx_description
1 polymer ?
#
loop_
_entity_poly.entity_id
_entity_poly.type
_entity_poly.pdbx_seq_one_letter_code
_entity_poly.pdbx_strand_id
1 'polypeptide(L)'
;MPLKVLLVEDQKMFLQLLEGILHSISDLEIVAACSTAQEGVEHCERHRPDLLILDLQLPDGNGLAVARQLIATNPEGKIIVLSGHANTFICPPDLQPAMQAVIDKTRAYADLQEQIHALLAARGLGKRKRAAANLDDLTEREQEIFTMIGKGRTNREIAGHFGLSEHTVKTHRKRIATKLNLRGAALIHKATLATRPVGR
;
A
#
# COMPACT_ATOMS: atom_id res chain seq x y z
N MET A 1 6.77 -9.76 14.33
CA MET A 1 7.54 -10.11 13.12
C MET A 1 6.85 -9.45 11.94
N PRO A 2 7.54 -8.96 10.90
CA PRO A 2 6.91 -8.40 9.71
C PRO A 2 6.09 -9.45 8.96
N LEU A 3 5.08 -9.00 8.22
CA LEU A 3 4.27 -9.83 7.32
C LEU A 3 5.13 -10.21 6.11
N LYS A 4 5.41 -11.50 5.92
CA LYS A 4 6.20 -12.01 4.79
C LYS A 4 5.33 -12.07 3.54
N VAL A 5 5.74 -11.41 2.48
CA VAL A 5 5.01 -11.33 1.22
C VAL A 5 5.81 -11.96 0.09
N LEU A 6 5.16 -12.84 -0.66
CA LEU A 6 5.63 -13.36 -1.95
C LEU A 6 4.85 -12.66 -3.07
N LEU A 7 5.58 -12.14 -4.06
CA LEU A 7 5.02 -11.57 -5.29
C LEU A 7 5.24 -12.55 -6.45
N VAL A 8 4.19 -12.81 -7.23
CA VAL A 8 4.27 -13.61 -8.45
C VAL A 8 3.56 -12.87 -9.57
N GLU A 9 4.32 -12.31 -10.52
CA GLU A 9 3.84 -11.43 -11.60
C GLU A 9 4.84 -11.42 -12.74
N ASP A 10 4.43 -11.78 -13.96
CA ASP A 10 5.31 -11.88 -15.13
C ASP A 10 5.65 -10.53 -15.77
N GLN A 11 4.77 -9.53 -15.62
CA GLN A 11 4.97 -8.21 -16.18
C GLN A 11 5.93 -7.38 -15.31
N LYS A 12 7.18 -7.27 -15.71
CA LYS A 12 8.24 -6.57 -14.95
C LYS A 12 7.85 -5.16 -14.48
N MET A 13 7.16 -4.41 -15.33
CA MET A 13 6.76 -3.04 -15.00
C MET A 13 5.69 -3.03 -13.89
N PHE A 14 4.77 -3.99 -13.92
CA PHE A 14 3.75 -4.13 -12.89
C PHE A 14 4.34 -4.68 -11.58
N LEU A 15 5.26 -5.62 -11.65
CA LEU A 15 6.02 -6.11 -10.49
C LEU A 15 6.77 -4.98 -9.77
N GLN A 16 7.47 -4.11 -10.49
CA GLN A 16 8.13 -2.92 -9.92
C GLN A 16 7.15 -1.95 -9.26
N LEU A 17 5.95 -1.77 -9.84
CA LEU A 17 4.89 -0.97 -9.23
C LEU A 17 4.45 -1.59 -7.89
N LEU A 18 4.22 -2.90 -7.84
CA LEU A 18 3.83 -3.62 -6.63
C LEU A 18 4.91 -3.50 -5.55
N GLU A 19 6.17 -3.75 -5.88
CA GLU A 19 7.30 -3.56 -4.96
C GLU A 19 7.33 -2.13 -4.39
N GLY A 20 7.16 -1.12 -5.23
CA GLY A 20 7.11 0.28 -4.81
C GLY A 20 5.96 0.59 -3.84
N ILE A 21 4.78 -0.04 -4.04
CA ILE A 21 3.64 0.06 -3.12
C ILE A 21 4.00 -0.58 -1.78
N LEU A 22 4.51 -1.81 -1.80
CA LEU A 22 4.77 -2.62 -0.62
C LEU A 22 5.91 -2.04 0.24
N HIS A 23 6.98 -1.53 -0.38
CA HIS A 23 8.07 -0.86 0.35
C HIS A 23 7.61 0.40 1.10
N SER A 24 6.46 0.99 0.74
CA SER A 24 5.89 2.12 1.46
C SER A 24 5.14 1.73 2.74
N ILE A 25 4.90 0.44 2.93
CA ILE A 25 4.12 -0.10 4.07
C ILE A 25 5.09 -0.65 5.11
N SER A 26 5.02 -0.15 6.34
CA SER A 26 5.78 -0.69 7.46
C SER A 26 5.21 -2.04 7.93
N ASP A 27 6.04 -2.81 8.61
CA ASP A 27 5.69 -4.15 9.12
C ASP A 27 5.44 -5.20 8.03
N LEU A 28 6.01 -4.99 6.83
CA LEU A 28 5.92 -5.88 5.68
C LEU A 28 7.34 -6.18 5.15
N GLU A 29 7.59 -7.43 4.78
CA GLU A 29 8.84 -7.92 4.19
C GLU A 29 8.53 -8.68 2.90
N ILE A 30 9.05 -8.21 1.76
CA ILE A 30 9.01 -8.95 0.50
C ILE A 30 10.10 -10.02 0.58
N VAL A 31 9.70 -11.28 0.76
CA VAL A 31 10.64 -12.42 0.89
C VAL A 31 11.13 -12.92 -0.47
N ALA A 32 10.31 -12.76 -1.51
CA ALA A 32 10.69 -13.00 -2.89
C ALA A 32 9.73 -12.30 -3.86
N ALA A 33 10.22 -12.06 -5.08
CA ALA A 33 9.45 -11.62 -6.23
C ALA A 33 9.89 -12.44 -7.45
N CYS A 34 8.95 -13.07 -8.13
CA CYS A 34 9.23 -13.98 -9.24
C CYS A 34 8.21 -13.82 -10.36
N SER A 35 8.51 -14.41 -11.52
CA SER A 35 7.75 -14.22 -12.75
C SER A 35 7.11 -15.50 -13.30
N THR A 36 7.29 -16.63 -12.61
CA THR A 36 6.78 -17.94 -13.03
C THR A 36 6.06 -18.66 -11.89
N ALA A 37 5.15 -19.56 -12.22
CA ALA A 37 4.46 -20.38 -11.22
C ALA A 37 5.44 -21.34 -10.54
N GLN A 38 6.40 -21.90 -11.29
CA GLN A 38 7.40 -22.80 -10.73
C GLN A 38 8.24 -22.11 -9.66
N GLU A 39 8.80 -20.93 -9.94
CA GLU A 39 9.55 -20.14 -8.95
C GLU A 39 8.67 -19.81 -7.74
N GLY A 40 7.40 -19.45 -7.98
CA GLY A 40 6.43 -19.18 -6.91
C GLY A 40 6.22 -20.36 -5.95
N VAL A 41 6.10 -21.58 -6.48
CA VAL A 41 6.00 -22.82 -5.70
C VAL A 41 7.26 -23.02 -4.85
N GLU A 42 8.45 -22.92 -5.45
CA GLU A 42 9.73 -23.07 -4.75
C GLU A 42 9.90 -22.04 -3.61
N HIS A 43 9.49 -20.79 -3.87
CA HIS A 43 9.54 -19.74 -2.86
C HIS A 43 8.52 -19.93 -1.73
N CYS A 44 7.34 -20.51 -1.99
CA CYS A 44 6.38 -20.90 -0.96
C CYS A 44 7.00 -21.94 0.01
N GLU A 45 7.68 -22.94 -0.52
CA GLU A 45 8.35 -23.97 0.29
C GLU A 45 9.46 -23.39 1.15
N ARG A 46 10.32 -22.55 0.54
CA ARG A 46 11.50 -21.99 1.19
C ARG A 46 11.16 -20.97 2.26
N HIS A 47 10.23 -20.06 1.98
CA HIS A 47 10.00 -18.87 2.80
C HIS A 47 8.74 -18.95 3.65
N ARG A 48 7.79 -19.85 3.30
CA ARG A 48 6.47 -19.97 3.96
C ARG A 48 5.83 -18.59 4.16
N PRO A 49 5.52 -17.86 3.08
CA PRO A 49 5.02 -16.49 3.19
C PRO A 49 3.67 -16.43 3.89
N ASP A 50 3.39 -15.29 4.50
CA ASP A 50 2.10 -15.01 5.13
C ASP A 50 1.07 -14.48 4.15
N LEU A 51 1.54 -13.85 3.08
CA LEU A 51 0.72 -13.28 2.02
C LEU A 51 1.32 -13.59 0.66
N LEU A 52 0.50 -14.12 -0.22
CA LEU A 52 0.79 -14.28 -1.64
C LEU A 52 0.02 -13.22 -2.42
N ILE A 53 0.71 -12.42 -3.22
CA ILE A 53 0.14 -11.53 -4.22
C ILE A 53 0.44 -12.15 -5.57
N LEU A 54 -0.60 -12.53 -6.31
CA LEU A 54 -0.52 -13.49 -7.40
C LEU A 54 -1.24 -13.00 -8.64
N ASP A 55 -0.53 -12.96 -9.77
CA ASP A 55 -1.16 -13.01 -11.08
C ASP A 55 -1.55 -14.46 -11.41
N LEU A 56 -2.75 -14.62 -11.96
CA LEU A 56 -3.22 -15.93 -12.42
C LEU A 56 -2.65 -16.34 -13.76
N GLN A 57 -2.31 -15.36 -14.62
CA GLN A 57 -1.80 -15.60 -15.97
C GLN A 57 -0.29 -15.54 -15.98
N LEU A 58 0.35 -16.67 -15.78
CA LEU A 58 1.81 -16.81 -15.79
C LEU A 58 2.27 -17.56 -17.04
N PRO A 59 3.48 -17.31 -17.54
CA PRO A 59 3.98 -17.85 -18.81
C PRO A 59 4.14 -19.37 -18.80
N ASP A 60 4.33 -19.98 -17.63
CA ASP A 60 4.54 -21.42 -17.42
C ASP A 60 3.32 -22.15 -16.89
N GLY A 61 2.19 -21.47 -16.71
CA GLY A 61 0.96 -22.11 -16.27
C GLY A 61 0.01 -21.24 -15.46
N ASN A 62 -0.91 -21.89 -14.77
CA ASN A 62 -1.90 -21.23 -13.96
C ASN A 62 -1.35 -20.94 -12.54
N GLY A 63 -1.37 -19.71 -12.12
CA GLY A 63 -0.95 -19.27 -10.78
C GLY A 63 -1.65 -19.96 -9.61
N LEU A 64 -2.80 -20.61 -9.81
CA LEU A 64 -3.51 -21.36 -8.75
C LEU A 64 -2.67 -22.50 -8.13
N ALA A 65 -1.66 -23.01 -8.83
CA ALA A 65 -0.72 -23.98 -8.26
C ALA A 65 0.09 -23.37 -7.12
N VAL A 66 0.54 -22.13 -7.30
CA VAL A 66 1.27 -21.35 -6.26
C VAL A 66 0.36 -21.12 -5.04
N ALA A 67 -0.91 -20.77 -5.28
CA ALA A 67 -1.89 -20.57 -4.21
C ALA A 67 -2.11 -21.82 -3.37
N ARG A 68 -2.20 -23.00 -4.01
CA ARG A 68 -2.31 -24.30 -3.31
C ARG A 68 -1.04 -24.64 -2.53
N GLN A 69 0.14 -24.35 -3.09
CA GLN A 69 1.41 -24.56 -2.40
C GLN A 69 1.55 -23.65 -1.18
N LEU A 70 1.08 -22.40 -1.27
CA LEU A 70 1.03 -21.52 -0.09
C LEU A 70 0.26 -22.20 1.05
N ILE A 71 -0.98 -22.65 0.80
CA ILE A 71 -1.82 -23.26 1.84
C ILE A 71 -1.21 -24.53 2.39
N ALA A 72 -0.58 -25.35 1.53
CA ALA A 72 0.09 -26.57 1.95
C ALA A 72 1.26 -26.29 2.90
N THR A 73 2.01 -25.21 2.69
CA THR A 73 3.19 -24.83 3.48
C THR A 73 2.88 -23.90 4.65
N ASN A 74 1.83 -23.08 4.52
CA ASN A 74 1.34 -22.16 5.55
C ASN A 74 -0.21 -22.07 5.49
N PRO A 75 -0.94 -22.91 6.25
CA PRO A 75 -2.42 -22.93 6.25
C PRO A 75 -3.07 -21.58 6.65
N GLU A 76 -2.37 -20.74 7.41
CA GLU A 76 -2.84 -19.40 7.82
C GLU A 76 -2.53 -18.32 6.78
N GLY A 77 -1.80 -18.69 5.72
CA GLY A 77 -1.42 -17.79 4.63
C GLY A 77 -2.65 -17.20 3.93
N LYS A 78 -2.52 -15.97 3.44
CA LYS A 78 -3.59 -15.27 2.71
C LYS A 78 -3.17 -15.00 1.27
N ILE A 79 -4.17 -14.93 0.40
CA ILE A 79 -3.98 -14.80 -1.04
C ILE A 79 -4.71 -13.54 -1.51
N ILE A 80 -4.00 -12.67 -2.22
CA ILE A 80 -4.58 -11.59 -3.02
C ILE A 80 -4.29 -11.93 -4.48
N VAL A 81 -5.34 -12.10 -5.26
CA VAL A 81 -5.25 -12.33 -6.69
C VAL A 81 -5.31 -10.98 -7.41
N LEU A 82 -4.38 -10.78 -8.34
CA LEU A 82 -4.40 -9.66 -9.29
C LEU A 82 -4.82 -10.19 -10.65
N SER A 83 -5.84 -9.60 -11.26
CA SER A 83 -6.35 -10.08 -12.55
C SER A 83 -6.82 -8.91 -13.40
N GLY A 84 -6.56 -8.96 -14.71
CA GLY A 84 -7.19 -8.07 -15.68
C GLY A 84 -8.69 -8.36 -15.90
N HIS A 85 -9.19 -9.48 -15.36
CA HIS A 85 -10.56 -9.94 -15.48
C HIS A 85 -11.13 -10.34 -14.11
N ALA A 86 -10.90 -9.52 -13.10
CA ALA A 86 -11.28 -9.81 -11.70
C ALA A 86 -12.78 -10.16 -11.54
N ASN A 87 -13.65 -9.53 -12.33
CA ASN A 87 -15.09 -9.73 -12.27
C ASN A 87 -15.57 -11.12 -12.77
N THR A 88 -14.74 -11.85 -13.49
CA THR A 88 -15.06 -13.19 -14.03
C THR A 88 -14.33 -14.32 -13.30
N PHE A 89 -13.45 -13.98 -12.35
CA PHE A 89 -12.73 -14.98 -11.60
C PHE A 89 -13.64 -15.69 -10.60
N ILE A 90 -13.69 -17.00 -10.71
CA ILE A 90 -14.40 -17.88 -9.76
C ILE A 90 -13.34 -18.53 -8.87
N CYS A 91 -13.36 -18.18 -7.58
CA CYS A 91 -12.42 -18.74 -6.61
C CYS A 91 -12.72 -20.24 -6.39
N PRO A 92 -11.73 -21.13 -6.58
CA PRO A 92 -11.87 -22.53 -6.24
C PRO A 92 -12.26 -22.73 -4.77
N PRO A 93 -13.15 -23.71 -4.44
CA PRO A 93 -13.62 -23.91 -3.06
C PRO A 93 -12.49 -24.20 -2.07
N ASP A 94 -11.44 -24.90 -2.49
CA ASP A 94 -10.26 -25.20 -1.69
C ASP A 94 -9.43 -23.98 -1.30
N LEU A 95 -9.51 -22.90 -2.07
CA LEU A 95 -8.76 -21.65 -1.83
C LEU A 95 -9.60 -20.57 -1.13
N GLN A 96 -10.92 -20.72 -1.05
CA GLN A 96 -11.81 -19.71 -0.46
C GLN A 96 -11.41 -19.27 0.96
N PRO A 97 -11.03 -20.17 1.90
CA PRO A 97 -10.67 -19.76 3.26
C PRO A 97 -9.41 -18.87 3.34
N ALA A 98 -8.51 -19.04 2.37
CA ALA A 98 -7.29 -18.25 2.28
C ALA A 98 -7.43 -17.00 1.42
N MET A 99 -8.50 -16.90 0.61
CA MET A 99 -8.71 -15.78 -0.30
C MET A 99 -9.04 -14.50 0.47
N GLN A 100 -8.14 -13.53 0.42
CA GLN A 100 -8.33 -12.22 1.03
C GLN A 100 -9.07 -11.27 0.09
N ALA A 101 -8.64 -11.22 -1.18
CA ALA A 101 -9.25 -10.35 -2.19
C ALA A 101 -8.91 -10.81 -3.61
N VAL A 102 -9.77 -10.41 -4.55
CA VAL A 102 -9.50 -10.43 -5.99
C VAL A 102 -9.55 -8.99 -6.47
N ILE A 103 -8.44 -8.48 -6.98
CA ILE A 103 -8.25 -7.07 -7.33
C ILE A 103 -8.04 -6.95 -8.84
N ASP A 104 -8.74 -6.01 -9.45
CA ASP A 104 -8.49 -5.62 -10.84
C ASP A 104 -7.15 -4.89 -10.94
N LYS A 105 -6.29 -5.32 -11.89
CA LYS A 105 -4.95 -4.72 -12.11
C LYS A 105 -5.03 -3.21 -12.37
N THR A 106 -6.12 -2.72 -12.94
CA THR A 106 -6.32 -1.28 -13.21
C THR A 106 -6.50 -0.45 -11.94
N ARG A 107 -6.92 -1.07 -10.83
CA ARG A 107 -7.17 -0.45 -9.53
C ARG A 107 -6.19 -0.90 -8.44
N ALA A 108 -5.20 -1.70 -8.80
CA ALA A 108 -4.31 -2.39 -7.86
C ALA A 108 -3.68 -1.46 -6.82
N TYR A 109 -3.34 -0.21 -7.17
CA TYR A 109 -2.67 0.70 -6.25
C TYR A 109 -3.48 1.01 -4.98
N ALA A 110 -4.75 1.38 -5.13
CA ALA A 110 -5.59 1.77 -3.99
C ALA A 110 -6.09 0.53 -3.23
N ASP A 111 -6.60 -0.45 -3.97
CA ASP A 111 -7.27 -1.62 -3.40
C ASP A 111 -6.27 -2.54 -2.68
N LEU A 112 -5.04 -2.68 -3.21
CA LEU A 112 -3.98 -3.49 -2.58
C LEU A 112 -3.53 -2.91 -1.24
N GLN A 113 -3.33 -1.59 -1.16
CA GLN A 113 -2.96 -0.94 0.09
C GLN A 113 -4.03 -1.14 1.17
N GLU A 114 -5.31 -1.01 0.81
CA GLU A 114 -6.44 -1.22 1.71
C GLU A 114 -6.46 -2.64 2.26
N GLN A 115 -6.35 -3.66 1.40
CA GLN A 115 -6.36 -5.06 1.80
C GLN A 115 -5.17 -5.42 2.69
N ILE A 116 -3.98 -4.93 2.39
CA ILE A 116 -2.79 -5.18 3.21
C ILE A 116 -2.93 -4.51 4.58
N HIS A 117 -3.41 -3.28 4.64
CA HIS A 117 -3.65 -2.61 5.92
C HIS A 117 -4.70 -3.36 6.78
N ALA A 118 -5.74 -3.92 6.15
CA ALA A 118 -6.72 -4.75 6.84
C ALA A 118 -6.07 -6.02 7.43
N LEU A 119 -5.21 -6.71 6.65
CA LEU A 119 -4.46 -7.89 7.11
C LEU A 119 -3.51 -7.57 8.28
N LEU A 120 -2.76 -6.48 8.17
CA LEU A 120 -1.86 -6.04 9.24
C LEU A 120 -2.63 -5.70 10.52
N ALA A 121 -3.78 -5.04 10.40
CA ALA A 121 -4.64 -4.72 11.53
C ALA A 121 -5.20 -5.97 12.21
N ALA A 122 -5.64 -6.97 11.44
CA ALA A 122 -6.14 -8.26 11.94
C ALA A 122 -5.06 -9.04 12.72
N ARG A 123 -3.80 -8.94 12.30
CA ARG A 123 -2.65 -9.56 12.99
C ARG A 123 -2.10 -8.73 14.16
N GLY A 124 -2.72 -7.61 14.49
CA GLY A 124 -2.19 -6.69 15.51
C GLY A 124 -0.91 -5.98 15.09
N LEU A 125 -0.49 -6.14 13.83
CA LEU A 125 0.59 -5.43 13.16
C LEU A 125 0.03 -4.12 12.58
N GLY A 126 0.88 -3.17 12.26
CA GLY A 126 0.40 -1.87 11.74
C GLY A 126 -0.09 -0.91 12.83
N LYS A 127 -0.23 -1.35 14.09
CA LYS A 127 -0.56 -0.45 15.20
C LYS A 127 0.56 0.54 15.56
N ARG A 128 1.78 0.29 15.08
CA ARG A 128 2.94 1.17 15.38
C ARG A 128 3.01 2.44 14.52
N LYS A 129 2.15 2.61 13.50
CA LYS A 129 2.04 3.87 12.73
C LYS A 129 0.60 4.30 12.43
N ARG A 130 -0.40 3.75 13.14
CA ARG A 130 -1.67 4.42 13.39
C ARG A 130 -1.69 5.04 14.81
N ALA A 131 -0.63 5.57 15.28
CA ALA A 131 -0.74 6.87 15.90
C ALA A 131 -1.34 7.73 14.77
N ALA A 132 -2.58 8.13 14.90
CA ALA A 132 -3.19 9.10 14.01
C ALA A 132 -2.09 10.09 13.71
N ALA A 133 -1.73 10.24 12.40
CA ALA A 133 -0.71 11.19 12.02
C ALA A 133 -1.19 12.50 12.59
N ASN A 134 -0.67 12.81 13.77
CA ASN A 134 -1.19 13.87 14.62
C ASN A 134 -0.59 15.15 14.05
N LEU A 135 -1.36 16.20 13.99
CA LEU A 135 -0.82 17.52 13.65
C LEU A 135 0.32 17.92 14.61
N ASP A 136 0.36 17.32 15.79
CA ASP A 136 1.44 17.49 16.79
C ASP A 136 2.80 16.91 16.35
N ASP A 137 2.82 16.00 15.34
CA ASP A 137 4.06 15.49 14.75
C ASP A 137 4.73 16.51 13.79
N LEU A 138 3.99 17.56 13.43
CA LEU A 138 4.50 18.63 12.60
C LEU A 138 5.25 19.67 13.46
N THR A 139 6.39 20.14 12.97
CA THR A 139 7.03 21.32 13.57
C THR A 139 6.13 22.55 13.42
N GLU A 140 6.31 23.57 14.24
CA GLU A 140 5.54 24.83 14.14
C GLU A 140 5.51 25.35 12.70
N ARG A 141 6.64 25.32 12.01
CA ARG A 141 6.75 25.75 10.61
C ARG A 141 5.95 24.88 9.65
N GLU A 142 5.93 23.59 9.86
CA GLU A 142 5.13 22.66 9.06
C GLU A 142 3.62 22.81 9.35
N GLN A 143 3.22 23.14 10.58
CA GLN A 143 1.83 23.43 10.94
C GLN A 143 1.32 24.69 10.26
N GLU A 144 2.13 25.77 10.26
CA GLU A 144 1.81 27.03 9.56
C GLU A 144 1.60 26.79 8.06
N ILE A 145 2.54 26.07 7.42
CA ILE A 145 2.45 25.72 5.99
C ILE A 145 1.23 24.82 5.73
N PHE A 146 0.96 23.85 6.60
CA PHE A 146 -0.20 22.98 6.51
C PHE A 146 -1.52 23.77 6.59
N THR A 147 -1.59 24.75 7.48
CA THR A 147 -2.74 25.66 7.59
C THR A 147 -2.95 26.47 6.31
N MET A 148 -1.88 26.97 5.70
CA MET A 148 -1.97 27.70 4.42
C MET A 148 -2.43 26.80 3.26
N ILE A 149 -1.99 25.53 3.25
CA ILE A 149 -2.49 24.52 2.30
C ILE A 149 -4.00 24.34 2.46
N GLY A 150 -4.48 24.22 3.70
CA GLY A 150 -5.91 24.10 4.02
C GLY A 150 -6.76 25.30 3.58
N LYS A 151 -6.16 26.49 3.59
CA LYS A 151 -6.76 27.74 3.06
C LYS A 151 -6.69 27.85 1.53
N GLY A 152 -6.22 26.81 0.83
CA GLY A 152 -6.13 26.76 -0.63
C GLY A 152 -4.99 27.56 -1.23
N ARG A 153 -3.99 27.99 -0.44
CA ARG A 153 -2.87 28.81 -0.94
C ARG A 153 -1.94 27.98 -1.83
N THR A 154 -1.48 28.61 -2.90
CA THR A 154 -0.49 28.05 -3.82
C THR A 154 0.92 28.07 -3.21
N ASN A 155 1.85 27.28 -3.78
CA ASN A 155 3.25 27.30 -3.31
C ASN A 155 3.88 28.68 -3.40
N ARG A 156 3.54 29.46 -4.42
CA ARG A 156 4.03 30.83 -4.63
C ARG A 156 3.53 31.79 -3.53
N GLU A 157 2.24 31.72 -3.19
CA GLU A 157 1.67 32.55 -2.11
C GLU A 157 2.24 32.17 -0.74
N ILE A 158 2.42 30.87 -0.47
CA ILE A 158 3.05 30.39 0.76
C ILE A 158 4.51 30.84 0.82
N ALA A 159 5.25 30.75 -0.27
CA ALA A 159 6.63 31.20 -0.37
C ALA A 159 6.74 32.70 -0.08
N GLY A 160 5.88 33.51 -0.71
CA GLY A 160 5.83 34.97 -0.48
C GLY A 160 5.49 35.34 0.95
N HIS A 161 4.51 34.62 1.56
CA HIS A 161 4.08 34.87 2.95
C HIS A 161 5.20 34.62 3.97
N PHE A 162 6.03 33.64 3.72
CA PHE A 162 7.07 33.20 4.66
C PHE A 162 8.50 33.66 4.28
N GLY A 163 8.67 34.37 3.19
CA GLY A 163 10.00 34.75 2.70
C GLY A 163 10.86 33.56 2.24
N LEU A 164 10.24 32.51 1.72
CA LEU A 164 10.88 31.28 1.27
C LEU A 164 10.91 31.20 -0.26
N SER A 165 11.73 30.26 -0.79
CA SER A 165 11.60 29.85 -2.18
C SER A 165 10.44 28.87 -2.38
N GLU A 166 9.84 28.85 -3.58
CA GLU A 166 8.82 27.82 -3.91
C GLU A 166 9.38 26.40 -3.78
N HIS A 167 10.66 26.21 -4.04
CA HIS A 167 11.33 24.92 -3.86
C HIS A 167 11.35 24.49 -2.38
N THR A 168 11.63 25.41 -1.48
CA THR A 168 11.60 25.19 -0.04
C THR A 168 10.20 24.80 0.43
N VAL A 169 9.17 25.50 -0.07
CA VAL A 169 7.77 25.16 0.22
C VAL A 169 7.41 23.74 -0.29
N LYS A 170 7.83 23.37 -1.50
CA LYS A 170 7.64 22.00 -2.02
C LYS A 170 8.30 20.96 -1.11
N THR A 171 9.49 21.24 -0.59
CA THR A 171 10.19 20.37 0.35
C THR A 171 9.43 20.21 1.67
N HIS A 172 8.92 21.31 2.24
CA HIS A 172 8.07 21.24 3.44
C HIS A 172 6.79 20.43 3.18
N ARG A 173 6.09 20.68 2.05
CA ARG A 173 4.90 19.90 1.68
C ARG A 173 5.19 18.39 1.59
N LYS A 174 6.33 18.00 1.02
CA LYS A 174 6.77 16.61 0.97
C LYS A 174 7.00 16.04 2.37
N ARG A 175 7.65 16.76 3.27
CA ARG A 175 7.88 16.35 4.66
C ARG A 175 6.56 16.21 5.43
N ILE A 176 5.66 17.20 5.31
CA ILE A 176 4.32 17.17 5.90
C ILE A 176 3.54 15.94 5.39
N ALA A 177 3.53 15.72 4.07
CA ALA A 177 2.88 14.56 3.45
C ALA A 177 3.42 13.23 4.01
N THR A 178 4.75 13.12 4.18
CA THR A 178 5.40 11.94 4.76
C THR A 178 5.02 11.76 6.22
N LYS A 179 5.09 12.82 7.05
CA LYS A 179 4.75 12.76 8.48
C LYS A 179 3.28 12.42 8.72
N LEU A 180 2.39 12.98 7.90
CA LEU A 180 0.95 12.73 7.98
C LEU A 180 0.50 11.50 7.19
N ASN A 181 1.43 10.78 6.54
CA ASN A 181 1.17 9.65 5.65
C ASN A 181 0.08 9.96 4.60
N LEU A 182 0.15 11.14 3.98
CA LEU A 182 -0.80 11.64 3.00
C LEU A 182 -0.10 11.98 1.68
N ARG A 183 -0.80 11.89 0.56
CA ARG A 183 -0.27 12.26 -0.76
C ARG A 183 -1.27 13.10 -1.55
N GLY A 184 -0.75 14.03 -2.34
CA GLY A 184 -1.53 14.80 -3.32
C GLY A 184 -2.80 15.43 -2.74
N ALA A 185 -3.94 15.10 -3.32
CA ALA A 185 -5.25 15.64 -2.94
C ALA A 185 -5.65 15.31 -1.49
N ALA A 186 -5.21 14.16 -0.94
CA ALA A 186 -5.51 13.77 0.43
C ALA A 186 -4.87 14.72 1.46
N LEU A 187 -3.69 15.27 1.18
CA LEU A 187 -3.05 16.28 2.02
C LEU A 187 -3.87 17.56 2.04
N ILE A 188 -4.33 18.02 0.86
CA ILE A 188 -5.16 19.22 0.74
C ILE A 188 -6.48 19.03 1.48
N HIS A 189 -7.15 17.91 1.27
CA HIS A 189 -8.42 17.60 1.92
C HIS A 189 -8.29 17.57 3.45
N LYS A 190 -7.28 16.89 4.00
CA LYS A 190 -7.03 16.86 5.46
C LYS A 190 -6.72 18.24 6.01
N ALA A 191 -5.93 19.05 5.30
CA ALA A 191 -5.61 20.42 5.69
C ALA A 191 -6.87 21.31 5.69
N THR A 192 -7.73 21.18 4.68
CA THR A 192 -9.00 21.93 4.60
C THR A 192 -9.94 21.57 5.76
N LEU A 193 -10.05 20.29 6.12
CA LEU A 193 -10.86 19.86 7.26
C LEU A 193 -10.33 20.43 8.57
N ALA A 194 -9.00 20.44 8.76
CA ALA A 194 -8.36 20.93 9.98
C ALA A 194 -8.46 22.47 10.14
N THR A 195 -8.67 23.19 9.04
CA THR A 195 -8.76 24.68 9.05
C THR A 195 -10.18 25.20 9.00
N ARG A 196 -11.20 24.34 8.91
CA ARG A 196 -12.62 24.73 9.03
C ARG A 196 -12.89 25.18 10.47
N PRO A 197 -13.45 26.38 10.69
CA PRO A 197 -13.94 26.72 12.02
C PRO A 197 -15.03 25.71 12.42
N VAL A 198 -14.90 25.16 13.62
CA VAL A 198 -15.97 24.36 14.22
C VAL A 198 -17.15 25.32 14.38
N GLY A 199 -18.17 25.16 13.52
CA GLY A 199 -19.37 25.99 13.57
C GLY A 199 -20.05 25.80 14.94
N ARG A 200 -20.30 26.94 15.58
CA ARG A 200 -21.25 27.03 16.70
C ARG A 200 -22.65 26.77 16.22
#